data_9f15cb5f450fc71d6b323e6a139b9733
#
_entry.id   9f15cb5f450fc71d6b323e6a139b9733
#
_cell.length_a   1.000
_cell.length_b   1.000
_cell.length_c   1.000
_cell.angle_alpha   90.00
_cell.angle_beta   90.00
_cell.angle_gamma   90.00
#
_symmetry.space_group_name_H-M   'P 1'
#
loop_
_entity.id
_entity.type
_entity.pdbx_description
1 polymer ?
#
loop_
_entity_poly.entity_id
_entity_poly.type
_entity_poly.pdbx_seq_one_letter_code
_entity_poly.pdbx_strand_id
1 'polypeptide(L)'
;MARLAADEVRLAGGGPHAVGIWPAANRLPANILRFYVQFSEPAEAVFDRAQLRLITATGALVPDAFLMLNEELWSPDGRRLTVLMEPGRIKRGMGSDLTHEPALVPGRSYRLEVATGGQVFFKVFGVLPPAMEPLLETQWHVSRPPAGSRQPLEVAFDRVMDNAIMADEVQVQGPDGVRLAGSQAMTDDSRRLVFRPVNRWEEADYRLVLSRRFEDVCGNRLGEALDHLLAARQRSRGGLLIFRPLW
;
A
#
# COMPACT_ATOMS: atom_id res chain seq x y z
N MET A 1 2.90 -11.01 -23.81
CA MET A 1 2.02 -9.84 -23.69
C MET A 1 0.60 -10.32 -23.55
N ALA A 2 0.08 -10.41 -22.34
CA ALA A 2 -1.33 -10.65 -22.08
C ALA A 2 -1.74 -9.78 -20.89
N ARG A 3 -2.47 -8.71 -21.16
CA ARG A 3 -3.27 -7.98 -20.20
C ARG A 3 -4.36 -8.96 -19.74
N LEU A 4 -4.27 -9.44 -18.49
CA LEU A 4 -5.42 -10.01 -17.82
C LEU A 4 -6.32 -8.83 -17.46
N ALA A 5 -7.31 -8.58 -18.33
CA ALA A 5 -8.43 -7.71 -18.04
C ALA A 5 -9.15 -8.25 -16.79
N ALA A 6 -9.46 -7.37 -15.84
CA ALA A 6 -10.47 -7.64 -14.85
C ALA A 6 -11.79 -7.80 -15.62
N ASP A 7 -12.32 -9.02 -15.72
CA ASP A 7 -13.63 -9.27 -16.28
C ASP A 7 -14.68 -8.65 -15.34
N GLU A 8 -15.16 -7.48 -15.71
CA GLU A 8 -16.37 -6.87 -15.15
C GLU A 8 -17.60 -7.70 -15.57
N VAL A 9 -18.03 -8.60 -14.72
CA VAL A 9 -19.38 -9.14 -14.84
C VAL A 9 -20.34 -8.15 -14.18
N ARG A 10 -20.94 -7.28 -14.98
CA ARG A 10 -22.07 -6.43 -14.56
C ARG A 10 -23.32 -7.28 -14.38
N LEU A 11 -23.70 -7.50 -13.13
CA LEU A 11 -25.07 -7.91 -12.78
C LEU A 11 -25.72 -6.74 -12.02
N ALA A 12 -26.95 -6.41 -12.42
CA ALA A 12 -27.75 -5.32 -11.86
C ALA A 12 -28.21 -5.66 -10.44
N GLY A 13 -27.45 -5.20 -9.44
CA GLY A 13 -27.84 -5.15 -8.05
C GLY A 13 -27.48 -3.77 -7.52
N GLY A 14 -28.47 -2.90 -7.29
CA GLY A 14 -28.23 -1.58 -6.73
C GLY A 14 -27.75 -1.68 -5.28
N GLY A 15 -26.57 -1.12 -4.99
CA GLY A 15 -25.99 -1.03 -3.66
C GLY A 15 -24.47 -1.00 -3.69
N PRO A 16 -23.81 -0.72 -2.53
CA PRO A 16 -22.38 -0.66 -2.43
C PRO A 16 -21.72 -1.98 -2.87
N HIS A 17 -20.77 -1.89 -3.80
CA HIS A 17 -19.98 -3.04 -4.25
C HIS A 17 -18.51 -2.68 -4.30
N ALA A 18 -17.64 -3.66 -4.10
CA ALA A 18 -16.20 -3.47 -4.16
C ALA A 18 -15.76 -3.16 -5.59
N VAL A 19 -14.93 -2.12 -5.76
CA VAL A 19 -14.39 -1.67 -7.05
C VAL A 19 -12.86 -1.73 -7.10
N GLY A 20 -12.20 -2.01 -5.99
CA GLY A 20 -10.75 -2.13 -5.93
C GLY A 20 -10.24 -2.75 -4.64
N ILE A 21 -9.12 -3.46 -4.73
CA ILE A 21 -8.37 -3.99 -3.58
C ILE A 21 -6.92 -3.57 -3.72
N TRP A 22 -6.39 -2.91 -2.69
CA TRP A 22 -4.98 -2.50 -2.60
C TRP A 22 -4.26 -3.22 -1.46
N PRO A 23 -2.93 -3.38 -1.56
CA PRO A 23 -2.05 -2.97 -2.66
C PRO A 23 -2.39 -3.66 -3.98
N ALA A 24 -2.27 -2.93 -5.12
CA ALA A 24 -2.58 -3.48 -6.44
C ALA A 24 -1.50 -4.45 -6.98
N ALA A 25 -0.30 -4.45 -6.40
CA ALA A 25 0.80 -5.32 -6.81
C ALA A 25 0.41 -6.80 -6.79
N ASN A 26 0.83 -7.55 -7.82
CA ASN A 26 0.54 -8.98 -7.97
C ASN A 26 1.43 -9.89 -7.13
N ARG A 27 2.45 -9.33 -6.46
CA ARG A 27 3.33 -10.04 -5.53
C ARG A 27 3.48 -9.21 -4.27
N LEU A 28 3.18 -9.80 -3.11
CA LEU A 28 3.14 -9.13 -1.82
C LEU A 28 4.00 -9.90 -0.80
N PRO A 29 4.67 -9.22 0.13
CA PRO A 29 5.45 -9.88 1.18
C PRO A 29 4.55 -10.65 2.16
N ALA A 30 5.07 -11.74 2.73
CA ALA A 30 4.33 -12.61 3.63
C ALA A 30 3.89 -11.90 4.93
N ASN A 31 4.57 -10.84 5.31
CA ASN A 31 4.27 -10.03 6.50
C ASN A 31 3.53 -8.72 6.18
N ILE A 32 2.76 -8.69 5.08
CA ILE A 32 1.89 -7.55 4.78
C ILE A 32 0.93 -7.29 5.95
N LEU A 33 0.78 -6.01 6.34
CA LEU A 33 -0.04 -5.66 7.52
C LEU A 33 -1.52 -5.56 7.21
N ARG A 34 -1.86 -5.06 6.02
CA ARG A 34 -3.24 -4.68 5.71
C ARG A 34 -3.54 -4.66 4.22
N PHE A 35 -4.79 -4.82 3.91
CA PHE A 35 -5.40 -4.54 2.63
C PHE A 35 -6.39 -3.40 2.74
N TYR A 36 -6.68 -2.76 1.63
CA TYR A 36 -7.75 -1.76 1.54
C TYR A 36 -8.73 -2.20 0.47
N VAL A 37 -10.01 -2.15 0.80
CA VAL A 37 -11.12 -2.43 -0.13
C VAL A 37 -11.84 -1.12 -0.40
N GLN A 38 -11.91 -0.71 -1.67
CA GLN A 38 -12.66 0.46 -2.11
C GLN A 38 -14.02 0.02 -2.61
N PHE A 39 -15.04 0.75 -2.21
CA PHE A 39 -16.42 0.56 -2.63
C PHE A 39 -16.88 1.70 -3.54
N SER A 40 -17.86 1.41 -4.40
CA SER A 40 -18.47 2.38 -5.33
C SER A 40 -19.19 3.52 -4.61
N GLU A 41 -19.70 3.26 -3.42
CA GLU A 41 -20.41 4.17 -2.54
C GLU A 41 -20.23 3.78 -1.07
N PRO A 42 -20.65 4.59 -0.07
CA PRO A 42 -20.50 4.26 1.34
C PRO A 42 -21.11 2.88 1.66
N ALA A 43 -20.32 2.00 2.26
CA ALA A 43 -20.68 0.60 2.52
C ALA A 43 -20.67 0.23 4.02
N GLU A 44 -20.26 1.15 4.90
CA GLU A 44 -20.10 0.91 6.34
C GLU A 44 -21.34 0.29 7.01
N ALA A 45 -22.54 0.77 6.66
CA ALA A 45 -23.80 0.31 7.26
C ALA A 45 -24.28 -1.07 6.77
N VAL A 46 -23.73 -1.58 5.66
CA VAL A 46 -24.20 -2.80 5.00
C VAL A 46 -23.11 -3.87 4.83
N PHE A 47 -21.89 -3.55 5.17
CA PHE A 47 -20.77 -4.51 5.08
C PHE A 47 -20.85 -5.51 6.23
N ASP A 48 -20.72 -6.80 5.88
CA ASP A 48 -20.56 -7.89 6.83
C ASP A 48 -19.19 -8.52 6.62
N ARG A 49 -18.46 -8.70 7.69
CA ARG A 49 -17.11 -9.30 7.70
C ARG A 49 -17.08 -10.72 7.11
N ALA A 50 -18.16 -11.48 7.19
CA ALA A 50 -18.31 -12.79 6.55
C ALA A 50 -18.17 -12.71 5.01
N GLN A 51 -18.33 -11.53 4.43
CA GLN A 51 -18.13 -11.26 3.01
C GLN A 51 -16.63 -11.24 2.60
N LEU A 52 -15.71 -11.18 3.57
CA LEU A 52 -14.28 -11.11 3.33
C LEU A 52 -13.64 -12.49 3.56
N ARG A 53 -12.93 -13.01 2.53
CA ARG A 53 -12.28 -14.32 2.61
C ARG A 53 -10.91 -14.30 2.00
N LEU A 54 -9.94 -14.96 2.64
CA LEU A 54 -8.64 -15.27 2.07
C LEU A 54 -8.61 -16.74 1.67
N ILE A 55 -8.31 -17.03 0.41
CA ILE A 55 -8.42 -18.36 -0.18
C ILE A 55 -7.08 -18.74 -0.81
N THR A 56 -6.62 -19.98 -0.59
CA THR A 56 -5.42 -20.53 -1.23
C THR A 56 -5.66 -20.78 -2.73
N ALA A 57 -4.59 -21.00 -3.49
CA ALA A 57 -4.69 -21.38 -4.90
C ALA A 57 -5.49 -22.69 -5.14
N THR A 58 -5.57 -23.57 -4.13
CA THR A 58 -6.35 -24.82 -4.19
C THR A 58 -7.82 -24.64 -3.81
N GLY A 59 -8.26 -23.42 -3.48
CA GLY A 59 -9.62 -23.12 -3.08
C GLY A 59 -9.92 -23.28 -1.59
N ALA A 60 -8.93 -23.64 -0.76
CA ALA A 60 -9.12 -23.78 0.68
C ALA A 60 -9.17 -22.40 1.37
N LEU A 61 -10.11 -22.21 2.30
CA LEU A 61 -10.16 -21.02 3.14
C LEU A 61 -8.93 -20.99 4.08
N VAL A 62 -8.33 -19.81 4.22
CA VAL A 62 -7.33 -19.53 5.27
C VAL A 62 -8.10 -19.02 6.49
N PRO A 63 -8.28 -19.83 7.53
CA PRO A 63 -9.03 -19.41 8.71
C PRO A 63 -8.25 -18.33 9.45
N ASP A 64 -8.94 -17.45 10.17
CA ASP A 64 -8.36 -16.42 11.07
C ASP A 64 -7.22 -15.64 10.43
N ALA A 65 -7.34 -15.33 9.12
CA ALA A 65 -6.32 -14.56 8.40
C ALA A 65 -6.32 -13.08 8.79
N PHE A 66 -7.45 -12.56 9.27
CA PHE A 66 -7.66 -11.14 9.55
C PHE A 66 -7.93 -10.89 11.02
N LEU A 67 -7.39 -9.77 11.51
CA LEU A 67 -7.63 -9.31 12.87
C LEU A 67 -9.12 -9.05 13.10
N MET A 68 -9.69 -9.67 14.13
CA MET A 68 -11.07 -9.42 14.54
C MET A 68 -11.13 -8.11 15.34
N LEU A 69 -11.93 -7.17 14.85
CA LEU A 69 -12.19 -5.89 15.48
C LEU A 69 -13.66 -5.81 15.90
N ASN A 70 -13.93 -5.04 16.96
CA ASN A 70 -15.33 -4.77 17.38
C ASN A 70 -16.03 -3.85 16.37
N GLU A 71 -15.27 -2.93 15.75
CA GLU A 71 -15.72 -2.02 14.71
C GLU A 71 -14.75 -2.05 13.55
N GLU A 72 -15.24 -2.08 12.33
CA GLU A 72 -14.40 -2.08 11.13
C GLU A 72 -13.79 -0.69 10.90
N LEU A 73 -12.59 -0.67 10.33
CA LEU A 73 -11.84 0.56 10.08
C LEU A 73 -12.21 1.17 8.73
N TRP A 74 -13.13 2.13 8.76
CA TRP A 74 -13.58 2.84 7.58
C TRP A 74 -12.89 4.19 7.38
N SER A 75 -12.75 4.63 6.12
CA SER A 75 -12.44 6.02 5.81
C SER A 75 -13.62 6.94 6.21
N PRO A 76 -13.37 8.24 6.44
CA PRO A 76 -14.44 9.16 6.87
C PRO A 76 -15.63 9.27 5.91
N ASP A 77 -15.45 8.93 4.63
CA ASP A 77 -16.51 8.89 3.62
C ASP A 77 -17.22 7.53 3.53
N GLY A 78 -16.87 6.55 4.40
CA GLY A 78 -17.46 5.22 4.43
C GLY A 78 -17.19 4.35 3.19
N ARG A 79 -16.26 4.77 2.31
CA ARG A 79 -16.02 4.08 1.02
C ARG A 79 -14.80 3.18 0.99
N ARG A 80 -13.88 3.32 1.94
CA ARG A 80 -12.67 2.49 2.00
C ARG A 80 -12.59 1.75 3.32
N LEU A 81 -12.61 0.42 3.26
CA LEU A 81 -12.39 -0.47 4.39
C LEU A 81 -10.90 -0.79 4.50
N THR A 82 -10.34 -0.65 5.69
CA THR A 82 -9.00 -1.15 6.04
C THR A 82 -9.11 -2.51 6.70
N VAL A 83 -8.57 -3.53 6.05
CA VAL A 83 -8.57 -4.92 6.52
C VAL A 83 -7.20 -5.24 7.09
N LEU A 84 -7.08 -5.42 8.40
CA LEU A 84 -5.85 -5.79 9.05
C LEU A 84 -5.65 -7.31 9.00
N MET A 85 -4.42 -7.74 8.70
CA MET A 85 -4.02 -9.13 8.87
C MET A 85 -3.89 -9.45 10.35
N GLU A 86 -4.11 -10.71 10.72
CA GLU A 86 -3.94 -11.15 12.12
C GLU A 86 -2.44 -11.08 12.51
N PRO A 87 -2.05 -10.23 13.48
CA PRO A 87 -0.65 -10.02 13.84
C PRO A 87 0.07 -11.29 14.25
N GLY A 88 -0.57 -12.20 14.97
CA GLY A 88 0.00 -13.48 15.38
C GLY A 88 0.32 -14.42 14.22
N ARG A 89 -0.22 -14.15 13.02
CA ARG A 89 -0.05 -14.98 11.83
C ARG A 89 0.83 -14.36 10.74
N ILE A 90 1.26 -13.11 10.92
CA ILE A 90 2.13 -12.41 9.97
C ILE A 90 3.47 -11.99 10.57
N LYS A 91 3.56 -11.82 11.89
CA LYS A 91 4.79 -11.45 12.60
C LYS A 91 5.50 -12.69 13.13
N ARG A 92 6.81 -12.77 12.92
CA ARG A 92 7.67 -13.80 13.52
C ARG A 92 8.34 -13.25 14.77
N GLY A 93 8.24 -13.96 15.89
CA GLY A 93 9.00 -13.65 17.13
C GLY A 93 8.31 -12.73 18.14
N MET A 94 7.05 -12.41 17.98
CA MET A 94 6.28 -11.70 19.01
C MET A 94 5.34 -12.68 19.74
N GLY A 95 5.76 -13.15 20.90
CA GLY A 95 4.95 -13.96 21.81
C GLY A 95 5.26 -15.45 21.82
N SER A 96 4.92 -16.11 22.91
CA SER A 96 5.13 -17.54 23.19
C SER A 96 4.24 -18.49 22.36
N ASP A 97 3.33 -17.97 21.55
CA ASP A 97 2.39 -18.77 20.75
C ASP A 97 2.80 -18.86 19.28
N LEU A 98 3.89 -19.61 19.04
CA LEU A 98 4.26 -20.10 17.70
C LEU A 98 3.31 -21.20 17.17
N THR A 99 2.12 -21.34 17.73
CA THR A 99 1.18 -22.41 17.44
C THR A 99 0.35 -22.17 16.16
N HIS A 100 0.35 -20.95 15.64
CA HIS A 100 -0.43 -20.64 14.44
C HIS A 100 0.45 -20.66 13.19
N GLU A 101 0.04 -21.46 12.20
CA GLU A 101 0.64 -21.42 10.88
C GLU A 101 0.52 -20.01 10.26
N PRO A 102 1.56 -19.54 9.51
CA PRO A 102 1.49 -18.24 8.87
C PRO A 102 0.30 -18.17 7.90
N ALA A 103 -0.43 -17.04 7.92
CA ALA A 103 -1.56 -16.82 7.02
C ALA A 103 -1.13 -16.81 5.55
N LEU A 104 0.07 -16.29 5.28
CA LEU A 104 0.66 -16.18 3.96
C LEU A 104 2.01 -16.92 3.94
N VAL A 105 2.15 -17.88 3.04
CA VAL A 105 3.37 -18.70 2.87
C VAL A 105 4.14 -18.26 1.63
N PRO A 106 5.43 -17.89 1.74
CA PRO A 106 6.24 -17.51 0.58
C PRO A 106 6.22 -18.57 -0.52
N GLY A 107 6.14 -18.11 -1.77
CA GLY A 107 6.08 -18.98 -2.96
C GLY A 107 4.69 -19.48 -3.30
N ARG A 108 3.70 -19.31 -2.44
CA ARG A 108 2.29 -19.67 -2.73
C ARG A 108 1.51 -18.48 -3.27
N SER A 109 0.36 -18.76 -3.90
CA SER A 109 -0.59 -17.76 -4.37
C SER A 109 -1.89 -17.84 -3.57
N TYR A 110 -2.52 -16.69 -3.41
CA TYR A 110 -3.76 -16.50 -2.67
C TYR A 110 -4.72 -15.62 -3.43
N ARG A 111 -5.99 -15.69 -3.05
CA ARG A 111 -7.05 -14.84 -3.54
C ARG A 111 -7.78 -14.20 -2.35
N LEU A 112 -7.75 -12.87 -2.27
CA LEU A 112 -8.60 -12.10 -1.36
C LEU A 112 -9.92 -11.84 -2.07
N GLU A 113 -11.02 -12.28 -1.48
CA GLU A 113 -12.39 -12.12 -2.01
C GLU A 113 -13.19 -11.20 -1.12
N VAL A 114 -14.03 -10.38 -1.76
CA VAL A 114 -15.02 -9.51 -1.13
C VAL A 114 -16.37 -9.75 -1.82
N ALA A 115 -17.31 -10.35 -1.11
CA ALA A 115 -18.64 -10.67 -1.63
C ALA A 115 -19.62 -9.57 -1.23
N THR A 116 -20.03 -8.71 -2.17
CA THR A 116 -20.96 -7.59 -1.93
C THR A 116 -21.95 -7.45 -3.07
N GLY A 117 -23.20 -7.10 -2.78
CA GLY A 117 -24.22 -6.83 -3.79
C GLY A 117 -24.50 -8.02 -4.72
N GLY A 118 -24.35 -9.26 -4.24
CA GLY A 118 -24.52 -10.47 -5.06
C GLY A 118 -23.35 -10.77 -6.01
N GLN A 119 -22.26 -10.00 -5.92
CA GLN A 119 -21.04 -10.17 -6.72
C GLN A 119 -19.84 -10.51 -5.82
N VAL A 120 -18.83 -11.15 -6.40
CA VAL A 120 -17.56 -11.39 -5.73
C VAL A 120 -16.47 -10.62 -6.47
N PHE A 121 -15.94 -9.59 -5.82
CA PHE A 121 -14.75 -8.89 -6.26
C PHE A 121 -13.52 -9.56 -5.64
N PHE A 122 -12.44 -9.76 -6.40
CA PHE A 122 -11.29 -10.46 -5.88
C PHE A 122 -9.96 -9.95 -6.41
N LYS A 123 -8.91 -10.22 -5.65
CA LYS A 123 -7.53 -9.98 -6.01
C LYS A 123 -6.72 -11.25 -5.84
N VAL A 124 -6.02 -11.67 -6.90
CA VAL A 124 -5.03 -12.76 -6.84
C VAL A 124 -3.64 -12.18 -6.66
N PHE A 125 -2.83 -12.78 -5.78
CA PHE A 125 -1.44 -12.37 -5.58
C PHE A 125 -0.54 -13.55 -5.17
N GLY A 126 0.72 -13.50 -5.59
CA GLY A 126 1.77 -14.39 -5.12
C GLY A 126 2.46 -13.82 -3.88
N VAL A 127 2.96 -14.69 -3.01
CA VAL A 127 3.60 -14.31 -1.75
C VAL A 127 5.12 -14.35 -1.88
N LEU A 128 5.76 -13.23 -1.56
CA LEU A 128 7.20 -13.04 -1.45
C LEU A 128 7.69 -13.38 -0.03
N PRO A 129 8.99 -13.61 0.17
CA PRO A 129 9.56 -13.61 1.51
C PRO A 129 9.16 -12.35 2.30
N PRO A 130 9.14 -12.41 3.64
CA PRO A 130 8.82 -11.25 4.47
C PRO A 130 9.85 -10.13 4.26
N ALA A 131 9.38 -8.88 4.25
CA ALA A 131 10.22 -7.69 4.20
C ALA A 131 10.56 -7.27 5.63
N MET A 132 11.81 -7.49 6.06
CA MET A 132 12.26 -7.30 7.45
C MET A 132 13.21 -6.09 7.62
N GLU A 133 13.58 -5.45 6.51
CA GLU A 133 14.56 -4.36 6.52
C GLU A 133 13.87 -3.00 6.51
N PRO A 134 14.43 -1.98 7.20
CA PRO A 134 13.92 -0.63 7.14
C PRO A 134 13.98 -0.06 5.71
N LEU A 135 13.24 1.02 5.47
CA LEU A 135 13.35 1.78 4.23
C LEU A 135 14.69 2.52 4.19
N LEU A 136 15.32 2.50 3.01
CA LEU A 136 16.57 3.23 2.73
C LEU A 136 16.40 4.06 1.46
N GLU A 137 16.51 5.38 1.58
CA GLU A 137 16.37 6.31 0.44
C GLU A 137 17.41 6.06 -0.65
N THR A 138 18.56 5.49 -0.28
CA THR A 138 19.65 5.15 -1.22
C THR A 138 19.30 4.04 -2.20
N GLN A 139 18.23 3.27 -1.92
CA GLN A 139 17.74 2.21 -2.79
C GLN A 139 16.69 2.71 -3.80
N TRP A 140 16.32 3.99 -3.73
CA TRP A 140 15.29 4.56 -4.61
C TRP A 140 15.89 5.27 -5.80
N HIS A 141 15.18 5.18 -6.91
CA HIS A 141 15.56 5.89 -8.12
C HIS A 141 14.67 7.12 -8.32
N VAL A 142 15.28 8.29 -8.31
CA VAL A 142 14.60 9.57 -8.56
C VAL A 142 14.88 10.00 -10.00
N SER A 143 13.86 10.00 -10.86
CA SER A 143 13.94 10.53 -12.21
C SER A 143 13.83 12.05 -12.16
N ARG A 144 14.90 12.74 -12.54
CA ARG A 144 14.96 14.20 -12.53
C ARG A 144 14.37 14.77 -13.82
N PRO A 145 13.28 15.57 -13.74
CA PRO A 145 12.67 16.17 -14.94
C PRO A 145 13.60 17.26 -15.52
N PRO A 146 13.50 17.58 -16.84
CA PRO A 146 14.23 18.69 -17.43
C PRO A 146 13.77 20.04 -16.88
N ALA A 147 14.71 20.97 -16.68
CA ALA A 147 14.40 22.36 -16.36
C ALA A 147 13.58 22.98 -17.52
N GLY A 148 12.68 23.93 -17.19
CA GLY A 148 11.75 24.52 -18.14
C GLY A 148 10.59 23.61 -18.58
N SER A 149 10.57 22.35 -18.19
CA SER A 149 9.50 21.41 -18.53
C SER A 149 8.40 21.31 -17.43
N ARG A 150 7.30 20.61 -17.74
CA ARG A 150 6.30 20.14 -16.79
C ARG A 150 6.29 18.61 -16.69
N GLN A 151 7.37 17.97 -17.12
CA GLN A 151 7.46 16.52 -16.99
C GLN A 151 7.35 16.09 -15.53
N PRO A 152 6.76 14.95 -15.23
CA PRO A 152 6.60 14.51 -13.86
C PRO A 152 7.95 14.20 -13.20
N LEU A 153 8.04 14.49 -11.89
CA LEU A 153 9.02 13.85 -11.02
C LEU A 153 8.54 12.44 -10.73
N GLU A 154 9.38 11.45 -10.96
CA GLU A 154 9.09 10.07 -10.62
C GLU A 154 10.08 9.54 -9.58
N VAL A 155 9.58 8.84 -8.58
CA VAL A 155 10.37 8.13 -7.59
C VAL A 155 10.00 6.66 -7.63
N ALA A 156 10.94 5.82 -8.03
CA ALA A 156 10.76 4.37 -8.02
C ALA A 156 11.34 3.78 -6.72
N PHE A 157 10.51 3.03 -6.03
CA PHE A 157 10.84 2.35 -4.78
C PHE A 157 11.28 0.90 -5.04
N ASP A 158 12.14 0.38 -4.21
CA ASP A 158 12.64 -1.00 -4.25
C ASP A 158 11.55 -2.03 -3.88
N ARG A 159 10.47 -1.58 -3.24
CA ARG A 159 9.38 -2.41 -2.72
C ARG A 159 8.00 -1.77 -2.85
N VAL A 160 6.96 -2.53 -2.49
CA VAL A 160 5.56 -2.06 -2.51
C VAL A 160 5.32 -1.14 -1.32
N MET A 161 4.90 0.09 -1.58
CA MET A 161 4.61 1.10 -0.57
C MET A 161 3.14 1.10 -0.16
N ASP A 162 2.84 1.59 1.04
CA ASP A 162 1.45 1.75 1.48
C ASP A 162 0.79 2.96 0.80
N ASN A 163 0.02 2.69 -0.25
CA ASN A 163 -0.59 3.73 -1.08
C ASN A 163 -1.62 4.58 -0.32
N ALA A 164 -2.29 4.04 0.70
CA ALA A 164 -3.37 4.75 1.37
C ALA A 164 -2.91 5.94 2.21
N ILE A 165 -1.67 5.90 2.68
CA ILE A 165 -1.10 6.99 3.50
C ILE A 165 -0.19 7.93 2.71
N MET A 166 0.23 7.55 1.49
CA MET A 166 1.23 8.28 0.71
C MET A 166 0.86 9.72 0.38
N ALA A 167 -0.43 10.00 0.14
CA ALA A 167 -0.87 11.33 -0.29
C ALA A 167 -0.55 12.43 0.74
N ASP A 168 -0.59 12.08 2.02
CA ASP A 168 -0.39 13.01 3.13
C ASP A 168 1.05 12.98 3.66
N GLU A 169 1.80 11.90 3.39
CA GLU A 169 3.11 11.66 3.99
C GLU A 169 4.28 12.03 3.08
N VAL A 170 3.99 12.49 1.85
CA VAL A 170 5.01 12.92 0.87
C VAL A 170 4.69 14.31 0.35
N GLN A 171 5.69 15.19 0.34
CA GLN A 171 5.57 16.56 -0.19
C GLN A 171 6.75 16.89 -1.09
N VAL A 172 6.48 17.53 -2.22
CA VAL A 172 7.50 18.18 -3.04
C VAL A 172 7.53 19.66 -2.68
N GLN A 173 8.72 20.17 -2.32
CA GLN A 173 8.95 21.56 -1.96
C GLN A 173 9.90 22.25 -2.94
N GLY A 174 9.64 23.52 -3.17
CA GLY A 174 10.50 24.40 -3.96
C GLY A 174 11.79 24.81 -3.24
N PRO A 175 12.63 25.63 -3.90
CA PRO A 175 13.85 26.16 -3.32
C PRO A 175 13.62 26.99 -2.05
N ASP A 176 12.46 27.64 -1.98
CA ASP A 176 11.97 28.44 -0.85
C ASP A 176 11.43 27.59 0.32
N GLY A 177 11.37 26.27 0.17
CA GLY A 177 10.82 25.35 1.15
C GLY A 177 9.27 25.29 1.15
N VAL A 178 8.62 25.98 0.23
CA VAL A 178 7.16 25.97 0.11
C VAL A 178 6.72 24.73 -0.69
N ARG A 179 5.61 24.11 -0.27
CA ARG A 179 5.01 22.99 -1.00
C ARG A 179 4.62 23.42 -2.40
N LEU A 180 5.09 22.66 -3.40
CA LEU A 180 4.72 22.89 -4.79
C LEU A 180 3.26 22.53 -5.07
N ALA A 181 2.60 23.39 -5.85
CA ALA A 181 1.30 23.07 -6.42
C ALA A 181 1.47 22.00 -7.50
N GLY A 182 0.68 20.93 -7.39
CA GLY A 182 0.73 19.80 -8.31
C GLY A 182 -0.20 18.66 -7.87
N SER A 183 -0.25 17.63 -8.68
CA SER A 183 -0.92 16.38 -8.33
C SER A 183 0.09 15.27 -8.12
N GLN A 184 -0.18 14.39 -7.17
CA GLN A 184 0.64 13.21 -6.93
C GLN A 184 -0.20 11.95 -6.93
N ALA A 185 0.36 10.86 -7.43
CA ALA A 185 -0.27 9.54 -7.47
C ALA A 185 0.78 8.44 -7.36
N MET A 186 0.36 7.31 -6.79
CA MET A 186 1.12 6.07 -6.90
C MET A 186 0.70 5.32 -8.17
N THR A 187 1.64 4.61 -8.78
CA THR A 187 1.32 3.65 -9.85
C THR A 187 0.53 2.46 -9.30
N ASP A 188 -0.11 1.71 -10.19
CA ASP A 188 -0.99 0.60 -9.84
C ASP A 188 -0.30 -0.50 -9.01
N ASP A 189 1.01 -0.70 -9.20
CA ASP A 189 1.80 -1.64 -8.41
C ASP A 189 2.30 -1.10 -7.06
N SER A 190 1.97 0.16 -6.73
CA SER A 190 2.40 0.87 -5.52
C SER A 190 3.93 0.93 -5.32
N ARG A 191 4.69 0.93 -6.42
CA ARG A 191 6.17 1.00 -6.41
C ARG A 191 6.74 2.29 -6.96
N ARG A 192 5.89 3.18 -7.47
CA ARG A 192 6.33 4.44 -8.06
C ARG A 192 5.41 5.58 -7.68
N LEU A 193 6.00 6.63 -7.12
CA LEU A 193 5.35 7.91 -6.95
C LEU A 193 5.57 8.77 -8.18
N VAL A 194 4.51 9.39 -8.67
CA VAL A 194 4.53 10.34 -9.78
C VAL A 194 3.96 11.67 -9.30
N PHE A 195 4.77 12.72 -9.32
CA PHE A 195 4.32 14.10 -9.03
C PHE A 195 4.32 14.92 -10.31
N ARG A 196 3.18 15.54 -10.64
CA ARG A 196 3.01 16.44 -11.79
C ARG A 196 2.86 17.87 -11.31
N PRO A 197 3.83 18.76 -11.56
CA PRO A 197 3.78 20.14 -11.11
C PRO A 197 2.79 20.95 -11.95
N VAL A 198 2.19 21.98 -11.34
CA VAL A 198 1.40 22.99 -12.06
C VAL A 198 2.31 23.88 -12.90
N ASN A 199 3.42 24.33 -12.32
CA ASN A 199 4.38 25.20 -12.96
C ASN A 199 5.52 24.40 -13.60
N ARG A 200 6.29 25.07 -14.47
CA ARG A 200 7.53 24.49 -15.02
C ARG A 200 8.59 24.38 -13.95
N TRP A 201 9.43 23.36 -14.03
CA TRP A 201 10.60 23.23 -13.19
C TRP A 201 11.60 24.35 -13.50
N GLU A 202 12.11 24.97 -12.46
CA GLU A 202 13.21 25.93 -12.57
C GLU A 202 14.55 25.22 -12.35
N GLU A 203 15.63 25.87 -12.72
CA GLU A 203 16.98 25.41 -12.44
C GLU A 203 17.37 25.70 -10.99
N ALA A 204 16.80 24.94 -10.08
CA ALA A 204 16.96 25.13 -8.64
C ALA A 204 16.92 23.79 -7.90
N ASP A 205 17.32 23.79 -6.64
CA ASP A 205 17.23 22.60 -5.79
C ASP A 205 15.82 22.46 -5.21
N TYR A 206 15.20 21.32 -5.46
CA TYR A 206 13.91 20.92 -4.93
C TYR A 206 14.08 19.86 -3.86
N ARG A 207 13.07 19.71 -3.02
CA ARG A 207 13.07 18.74 -1.92
C ARG A 207 11.87 17.82 -2.01
N LEU A 208 12.12 16.52 -1.91
CA LEU A 208 11.09 15.53 -1.62
C LEU A 208 11.16 15.27 -0.12
N VAL A 209 10.13 15.70 0.61
CA VAL A 209 10.03 15.58 2.06
C VAL A 209 9.12 14.43 2.39
N LEU A 210 9.60 13.50 3.21
CA LEU A 210 8.90 12.32 3.66
C LEU A 210 8.65 12.42 5.16
N SER A 211 7.43 12.16 5.58
CA SER A 211 7.12 12.18 7.01
C SER A 211 7.65 10.91 7.71
N ARG A 212 7.56 10.91 9.04
CA ARG A 212 7.89 9.73 9.85
C ARG A 212 6.92 8.57 9.70
N ARG A 213 5.75 8.82 9.10
CA ARG A 213 4.71 7.80 8.87
C ARG A 213 4.82 7.15 7.51
N PHE A 214 5.74 7.64 6.67
CA PHE A 214 5.99 7.06 5.36
C PHE A 214 6.48 5.61 5.53
N GLU A 215 5.71 4.64 5.04
CA GLU A 215 5.97 3.21 5.27
C GLU A 215 5.66 2.34 4.04
N ASP A 216 6.24 1.16 4.02
CA ASP A 216 5.87 0.11 3.08
C ASP A 216 4.62 -0.67 3.58
N VAL A 217 4.14 -1.62 2.77
CA VAL A 217 2.97 -2.45 3.12
C VAL A 217 3.17 -3.36 4.35
N CYS A 218 4.41 -3.50 4.82
CA CYS A 218 4.77 -4.25 6.02
C CYS A 218 4.95 -3.35 7.25
N GLY A 219 4.75 -2.02 7.10
CA GLY A 219 4.94 -1.04 8.17
C GLY A 219 6.40 -0.69 8.45
N ASN A 220 7.34 -1.08 7.57
CA ASN A 220 8.72 -0.62 7.69
C ASN A 220 8.83 0.83 7.26
N ARG A 221 9.58 1.60 8.03
CA ARG A 221 9.77 3.05 7.88
C ARG A 221 11.24 3.38 7.66
N LEU A 222 11.52 4.64 7.37
CA LEU A 222 12.88 5.11 7.27
C LEU A 222 13.61 4.94 8.60
N GLY A 223 14.66 4.10 8.58
CA GLY A 223 15.48 3.78 9.75
C GLY A 223 14.81 2.87 10.78
N GLU A 224 13.60 2.35 10.52
CA GLU A 224 12.87 1.49 11.44
C GLU A 224 12.19 0.33 10.72
N ALA A 225 12.54 -0.90 11.04
CA ALA A 225 11.81 -2.08 10.62
C ALA A 225 10.80 -2.49 11.69
N LEU A 226 9.55 -2.78 11.30
CA LEU A 226 8.48 -3.07 12.25
C LEU A 226 8.76 -4.33 13.10
N ASP A 227 9.34 -5.37 12.49
CA ASP A 227 9.60 -6.64 13.17
C ASP A 227 10.89 -6.64 14.01
N HIS A 228 11.68 -5.56 14.01
CA HIS A 228 12.89 -5.40 14.82
C HIS A 228 12.68 -4.63 16.14
N LEU A 229 11.45 -4.37 16.54
CA LEU A 229 11.11 -3.58 17.72
C LEU A 229 11.69 -4.09 19.07
N LEU A 230 12.24 -5.29 19.12
CA LEU A 230 12.82 -5.87 20.34
C LEU A 230 14.35 -5.72 20.45
N ALA A 231 15.08 -5.46 19.37
CA ALA A 231 16.54 -5.50 19.38
C ALA A 231 17.25 -4.13 19.36
N ALA A 232 16.64 -3.10 18.83
CA ALA A 232 17.22 -1.75 18.82
C ALA A 232 16.10 -0.71 18.84
N ARG A 233 16.21 0.27 19.73
CA ARG A 233 15.37 1.48 19.71
C ARG A 233 15.74 2.39 18.53
N GLN A 234 15.63 1.86 17.32
CA GLN A 234 15.67 2.70 16.14
C GLN A 234 14.34 3.45 16.05
N ARG A 235 14.41 4.76 15.97
CA ARG A 235 13.22 5.60 15.81
C ARG A 235 13.05 5.92 14.34
N SER A 236 11.82 5.80 13.86
CA SER A 236 11.48 6.28 12.52
C SER A 236 11.87 7.76 12.40
N ARG A 237 12.47 8.11 11.28
CA ARG A 237 12.86 9.47 10.94
C ARG A 237 12.08 9.92 9.70
N GLY A 238 11.90 11.22 9.55
CA GLY A 238 11.52 11.79 8.28
C GLY A 238 12.65 11.65 7.26
N GLY A 239 12.33 11.62 5.99
CA GLY A 239 13.28 11.61 4.88
C GLY A 239 13.32 12.93 4.16
N LEU A 240 14.48 13.24 3.58
CA LEU A 240 14.69 14.40 2.73
C LEU A 240 15.58 13.98 1.56
N LEU A 241 15.00 14.01 0.36
CA LEU A 241 15.75 13.84 -0.89
C LEU A 241 15.84 15.18 -1.61
N ILE A 242 17.05 15.60 -1.94
CA ILE A 242 17.29 16.82 -2.72
C ILE A 242 17.54 16.41 -4.17
N PHE A 243 16.89 17.08 -5.11
CA PHE A 243 17.12 16.89 -6.54
C PHE A 243 17.13 18.21 -7.28
N ARG A 244 17.89 18.26 -8.37
CA ARG A 244 17.91 19.39 -9.29
C ARG A 244 17.44 18.89 -10.66
N PRO A 245 16.52 19.59 -11.33
CA PRO A 245 16.13 19.30 -12.70
C PRO A 245 17.34 19.24 -13.64
N LEU A 246 17.26 18.46 -14.71
CA LEU A 246 18.31 18.34 -15.72
C LEU A 246 18.25 19.52 -16.70
N TRP A 247 19.39 19.82 -17.33
CA TRP A 247 19.48 20.77 -18.44
C TRP A 247 18.80 20.25 -19.71
#